data_971201e039440a0fcd0f14038372c464
#
_entry.id   971201e039440a0fcd0f14038372c464
#
_cell.length_a   1.000
_cell.length_b   1.000
_cell.length_c   1.000
_cell.angle_alpha   90.00
_cell.angle_beta   90.00
_cell.angle_gamma   90.00
#
_symmetry.space_group_name_H-M   'P 1'
#
loop_
_entity.id
_entity.type
_entity.pdbx_description
1 polymer ?
#
loop_
_entity_poly.entity_id
_entity_poly.type
_entity_poly.pdbx_seq_one_letter_code
_entity_poly.pdbx_strand_id
1 'polypeptide(L)'
;MTHGQQRIRELDGLRALAAVAVVLFHYTSQYDVLFGHTTPLGFSLPRGDLGVDFFFMLSGYVILMTLDRTASAGEFVIGRIARLYPAYWAAALVTFAVVAWARLPGQEVSFGDAFVNVTMLQQLFGARHIDSAYWSLQAELLFYAAMLVLARAGMLSPSRWTATLTLWLMLATVAHLAAEVLPREAGGPLTLAFVTKLQTVLSLKYLHLFALGIMLYRTENAECRAPIAWFLAVWCVVVQGQLDSWKAAGVAALLAFTLREAVRGRLPLLSAPPLVFLSTISYPLYLIHQNVGYVLIRYLEGLGLSPSFAIATAIGGSMLLATGISRYVERPAILAVKGWYRNWRGPARFARFVGIPRGR
;
A
#
# COMPACT_ATOMS: atom_id res chain seq x y z
N MET A 1 1.92 0.05 33.59
CA MET A 1 2.46 1.35 33.13
C MET A 1 1.97 1.54 31.70
N THR A 2 1.01 2.42 31.50
CA THR A 2 0.44 2.74 30.18
C THR A 2 1.44 3.59 29.42
N HIS A 3 2.27 2.95 28.59
CA HIS A 3 3.02 3.67 27.57
C HIS A 3 2.02 4.30 26.60
N GLY A 4 1.78 5.58 26.76
CA GLY A 4 1.17 6.41 25.71
C GLY A 4 2.03 6.26 24.46
N GLN A 5 1.49 5.55 23.47
CA GLN A 5 2.26 5.13 22.30
C GLN A 5 2.60 6.34 21.45
N GLN A 6 3.84 6.80 21.56
CA GLN A 6 4.43 7.79 20.66
C GLN A 6 4.34 7.28 19.21
N ARG A 7 3.90 8.16 18.32
CA ARG A 7 3.98 7.96 16.86
C ARG A 7 5.45 7.71 16.51
N ILE A 8 5.75 6.59 15.89
CA ILE A 8 7.11 6.24 15.46
C ILE A 8 7.40 7.09 14.21
N ARG A 9 8.11 8.21 14.40
CA ARG A 9 8.39 9.17 13.31
C ARG A 9 9.29 8.58 12.22
N GLU A 10 10.14 7.64 12.56
CA GLU A 10 11.01 6.92 11.64
C GLU A 10 10.22 6.15 10.58
N LEU A 11 9.06 5.60 10.94
CA LEU A 11 8.15 4.96 9.97
C LEU A 11 7.56 5.98 8.97
N ASP A 12 7.34 7.22 9.43
CA ASP A 12 6.91 8.29 8.55
C ASP A 12 8.00 8.61 7.52
N GLY A 13 9.27 8.70 7.96
CA GLY A 13 10.39 8.93 7.05
C GLY A 13 10.58 7.84 6.01
N LEU A 14 10.48 6.57 6.43
CA LEU A 14 10.55 5.44 5.49
C LEU A 14 9.41 5.47 4.47
N ARG A 15 8.19 5.80 4.92
CA ARG A 15 7.04 5.96 4.00
C ARG A 15 7.29 7.07 2.98
N ALA A 16 7.90 8.18 3.40
CA ALA A 16 8.25 9.28 2.52
C ALA A 16 9.27 8.85 1.46
N LEU A 17 10.33 8.16 1.86
CA LEU A 17 11.37 7.67 0.95
C LEU A 17 10.80 6.66 -0.06
N ALA A 18 9.95 5.73 0.39
CA ALA A 18 9.29 4.78 -0.49
C ALA A 18 8.40 5.48 -1.53
N ALA A 19 7.62 6.50 -1.11
CA ALA A 19 6.79 7.27 -2.04
C ALA A 19 7.64 8.02 -3.07
N VAL A 20 8.73 8.64 -2.66
CA VAL A 20 9.66 9.34 -3.58
C VAL A 20 10.31 8.35 -4.55
N ALA A 21 10.73 7.16 -4.09
CA ALA A 21 11.31 6.14 -4.96
C ALA A 21 10.32 5.71 -6.05
N VAL A 22 9.03 5.51 -5.70
CA VAL A 22 7.97 5.17 -6.67
C VAL A 22 7.73 6.30 -7.67
N VAL A 23 7.69 7.56 -7.22
CA VAL A 23 7.55 8.72 -8.12
C VAL A 23 8.72 8.80 -9.11
N LEU A 24 9.94 8.66 -8.61
CA LEU A 24 11.15 8.67 -9.46
C LEU A 24 11.15 7.51 -10.46
N PHE A 25 10.78 6.30 -10.04
CA PHE A 25 10.59 5.17 -10.95
C PHE A 25 9.64 5.50 -12.09
N HIS A 26 8.45 6.02 -11.77
CA HIS A 26 7.45 6.32 -12.80
C HIS A 26 7.93 7.41 -13.75
N TYR A 27 8.58 8.46 -13.26
CA TYR A 27 8.96 9.60 -14.10
C TYR A 27 10.26 9.38 -14.86
N THR A 28 11.16 8.52 -14.39
CA THR A 28 12.43 8.29 -15.08
C THR A 28 12.43 7.01 -15.91
N SER A 29 12.00 5.88 -15.34
CA SER A 29 12.12 4.57 -15.97
C SER A 29 10.83 4.15 -16.67
N GLN A 30 9.70 4.23 -16.00
CA GLN A 30 8.42 3.76 -16.55
C GLN A 30 7.92 4.70 -17.67
N TYR A 31 8.06 6.02 -17.50
CA TYR A 31 7.73 7.00 -18.53
C TYR A 31 8.55 6.78 -19.79
N ASP A 32 9.86 6.54 -19.64
CA ASP A 32 10.75 6.29 -20.76
C ASP A 32 10.36 5.05 -21.56
N VAL A 33 9.95 3.98 -20.86
CA VAL A 33 9.43 2.75 -21.50
C VAL A 33 8.13 2.98 -22.24
N LEU A 34 7.23 3.82 -21.70
CA LEU A 34 5.87 4.02 -22.28
C LEU A 34 5.86 5.06 -23.40
N PHE A 35 6.60 6.14 -23.27
CA PHE A 35 6.48 7.32 -24.13
C PHE A 35 7.82 7.75 -24.74
N GLY A 36 8.96 7.38 -24.12
CA GLY A 36 10.29 7.88 -24.44
C GLY A 36 10.49 9.33 -23.98
N HIS A 37 11.63 9.61 -23.37
CA HIS A 37 12.05 11.00 -23.13
C HIS A 37 12.67 11.60 -24.40
N THR A 38 12.50 12.91 -24.61
CA THR A 38 13.01 13.62 -25.79
C THR A 38 14.55 13.59 -25.88
N THR A 39 15.24 13.48 -24.74
CA THR A 39 16.68 13.26 -24.64
C THR A 39 17.00 12.29 -23.50
N PRO A 40 18.15 11.57 -23.57
CA PRO A 40 18.54 10.65 -22.51
C PRO A 40 18.65 11.33 -21.14
N LEU A 41 18.14 10.68 -20.10
CA LEU A 41 18.29 11.13 -18.71
C LEU A 41 19.68 10.76 -18.18
N GLY A 42 20.31 11.66 -17.42
CA GLY A 42 21.54 11.37 -16.68
C GLY A 42 21.33 10.48 -15.45
N PHE A 43 20.06 10.23 -15.06
CA PHE A 43 19.68 9.43 -13.90
C PHE A 43 18.36 8.71 -14.17
N SER A 44 18.29 7.45 -13.77
CA SER A 44 17.02 6.68 -13.73
C SER A 44 16.98 5.79 -12.49
N LEU A 45 15.78 5.44 -12.05
CA LEU A 45 15.57 4.56 -10.89
C LEU A 45 14.69 3.35 -11.27
N PRO A 46 15.24 2.39 -12.03
CA PRO A 46 14.44 1.29 -12.63
C PRO A 46 13.82 0.34 -11.61
N ARG A 47 14.28 0.33 -10.36
CA ARG A 47 13.73 -0.50 -9.26
C ARG A 47 13.13 0.34 -8.13
N GLY A 48 12.75 1.58 -8.40
CA GLY A 48 12.01 2.40 -7.43
C GLY A 48 10.59 1.88 -7.17
N ASP A 49 10.06 1.01 -8.03
CA ASP A 49 8.84 0.23 -7.85
C ASP A 49 8.86 -0.62 -6.58
N LEU A 50 10.02 -1.07 -6.09
CA LEU A 50 10.18 -1.77 -4.81
C LEU A 50 9.77 -0.92 -3.58
N GLY A 51 9.56 0.37 -3.75
CA GLY A 51 8.88 1.20 -2.75
C GLY A 51 7.47 0.70 -2.43
N VAL A 52 6.76 0.06 -3.38
CA VAL A 52 5.46 -0.58 -3.15
C VAL A 52 5.60 -1.81 -2.26
N ASP A 53 6.66 -2.61 -2.45
CA ASP A 53 6.97 -3.76 -1.58
C ASP A 53 7.14 -3.31 -0.12
N PHE A 54 7.81 -2.17 0.08
CA PHE A 54 7.94 -1.57 1.40
C PHE A 54 6.60 -1.13 1.97
N PHE A 55 5.69 -0.55 1.16
CA PHE A 55 4.35 -0.21 1.62
C PHE A 55 3.57 -1.44 2.07
N PHE A 56 3.70 -2.58 1.40
CA PHE A 56 3.07 -3.82 1.83
C PHE A 56 3.64 -4.33 3.16
N MET A 57 4.96 -4.29 3.36
CA MET A 57 5.58 -4.62 4.65
C MET A 57 5.08 -3.70 5.77
N LEU A 58 5.06 -2.41 5.50
CA LEU A 58 4.57 -1.42 6.46
C LEU A 58 3.08 -1.63 6.77
N SER A 59 2.26 -1.95 5.77
CA SER A 59 0.84 -2.28 5.96
C SER A 59 0.68 -3.53 6.83
N GLY A 60 1.48 -4.59 6.63
CA GLY A 60 1.48 -5.76 7.50
C GLY A 60 1.70 -5.40 8.97
N TYR A 61 2.70 -4.57 9.25
CA TYR A 61 3.01 -4.09 10.60
C TYR A 61 1.88 -3.23 11.19
N VAL A 62 1.46 -2.20 10.45
CA VAL A 62 0.49 -1.19 10.94
C VAL A 62 -0.92 -1.76 11.07
N ILE A 63 -1.34 -2.67 10.20
CA ILE A 63 -2.68 -3.25 10.24
C ILE A 63 -2.83 -4.19 11.43
N LEU A 64 -1.85 -5.05 11.68
CA LEU A 64 -1.89 -5.91 12.86
C LEU A 64 -1.86 -5.07 14.14
N MET A 65 -0.96 -4.08 14.23
CA MET A 65 -0.92 -3.12 15.32
C MET A 65 -2.29 -2.40 15.52
N THR A 66 -2.97 -2.06 14.43
CA THR A 66 -4.27 -1.39 14.50
C THR A 66 -5.34 -2.34 15.02
N LEU A 67 -5.38 -3.59 14.54
CA LEU A 67 -6.35 -4.60 14.97
C LEU A 67 -6.23 -4.92 16.45
N ASP A 68 -5.00 -5.06 16.95
CA ASP A 68 -4.74 -5.31 18.37
C ASP A 68 -5.20 -4.15 19.29
N ARG A 69 -5.30 -2.92 18.75
CA ARG A 69 -5.72 -1.72 19.48
C ARG A 69 -7.17 -1.35 19.27
N THR A 70 -7.81 -1.87 18.24
CA THR A 70 -9.17 -1.47 17.86
C THR A 70 -10.18 -2.28 18.61
N ALA A 71 -11.12 -1.60 19.28
CA ALA A 71 -12.12 -2.25 20.12
C ALA A 71 -13.21 -3.00 19.31
N SER A 72 -13.38 -2.72 18.01
CA SER A 72 -14.41 -3.38 17.20
C SER A 72 -14.08 -3.41 15.72
N ALA A 73 -14.63 -4.42 15.02
CA ALA A 73 -14.54 -4.52 13.56
C ALA A 73 -15.05 -3.25 12.85
N GLY A 74 -16.17 -2.67 13.34
CA GLY A 74 -16.74 -1.45 12.77
C GLY A 74 -15.80 -0.24 12.88
N GLU A 75 -15.10 -0.08 14.00
CA GLU A 75 -14.12 0.98 14.19
C GLU A 75 -12.93 0.80 13.24
N PHE A 76 -12.45 -0.43 13.09
CA PHE A 76 -11.40 -0.74 12.12
C PHE A 76 -11.82 -0.38 10.69
N VAL A 77 -12.98 -0.88 10.24
CA VAL A 77 -13.50 -0.64 8.88
C VAL A 77 -13.71 0.85 8.62
N ILE A 78 -14.40 1.56 9.51
CA ILE A 78 -14.64 2.99 9.37
C ILE A 78 -13.32 3.78 9.37
N GLY A 79 -12.37 3.38 10.21
CA GLY A 79 -11.03 3.98 10.22
C GLY A 79 -10.28 3.80 8.89
N ARG A 80 -10.43 2.65 8.22
CA ARG A 80 -9.81 2.40 6.90
C ARG A 80 -10.55 3.14 5.78
N ILE A 81 -11.88 3.09 5.76
CA ILE A 81 -12.70 3.84 4.80
C ILE A 81 -12.39 5.33 4.87
N ALA A 82 -12.42 5.91 6.06
CA ALA A 82 -12.11 7.33 6.26
C ALA A 82 -10.70 7.71 5.78
N ARG A 83 -9.75 6.80 5.90
CA ARG A 83 -8.35 7.01 5.51
C ARG A 83 -8.12 6.90 4.01
N LEU A 84 -8.81 5.96 3.34
CA LEU A 84 -8.51 5.62 1.95
C LEU A 84 -9.44 6.34 0.95
N TYR A 85 -10.74 6.18 1.10
CA TYR A 85 -11.70 6.51 0.05
C TYR A 85 -11.80 8.00 -0.30
N PRO A 86 -11.83 8.96 0.64
CA PRO A 86 -12.00 10.37 0.29
C PRO A 86 -10.87 10.90 -0.59
N ALA A 87 -9.61 10.62 -0.23
CA ALA A 87 -8.47 11.04 -1.04
C ALA A 87 -8.41 10.26 -2.37
N TYR A 88 -8.75 8.97 -2.35
CA TYR A 88 -8.82 8.14 -3.53
C TYR A 88 -9.83 8.68 -4.56
N TRP A 89 -11.05 8.98 -4.15
CA TRP A 89 -12.07 9.51 -5.05
C TRP A 89 -11.68 10.87 -5.64
N ALA A 90 -11.11 11.76 -4.81
CA ALA A 90 -10.63 13.05 -5.29
C ALA A 90 -9.50 12.89 -6.32
N ALA A 91 -8.51 12.04 -6.03
CA ALA A 91 -7.41 11.77 -6.93
C ALA A 91 -7.88 11.07 -8.23
N ALA A 92 -8.75 10.06 -8.12
CA ALA A 92 -9.30 9.34 -9.27
C ALA A 92 -10.07 10.27 -10.21
N LEU A 93 -10.89 11.19 -9.65
CA LEU A 93 -11.62 12.18 -10.44
C LEU A 93 -10.65 13.13 -11.18
N VAL A 94 -9.65 13.66 -10.48
CA VAL A 94 -8.64 14.55 -11.09
C VAL A 94 -7.85 13.79 -12.18
N THR A 95 -7.38 12.58 -11.88
CA THR A 95 -6.62 11.78 -12.85
C THR A 95 -7.47 11.46 -14.08
N PHE A 96 -8.71 11.01 -13.90
CA PHE A 96 -9.64 10.73 -15.00
C PHE A 96 -9.86 11.97 -15.88
N ALA A 97 -10.14 13.12 -15.27
CA ALA A 97 -10.35 14.37 -15.99
C ALA A 97 -9.10 14.82 -16.77
N VAL A 98 -7.91 14.74 -16.14
CA VAL A 98 -6.64 15.14 -16.77
C VAL A 98 -6.29 14.22 -17.93
N VAL A 99 -6.42 12.89 -17.74
CA VAL A 99 -6.14 11.90 -18.80
C VAL A 99 -7.09 12.06 -19.98
N ALA A 100 -8.39 12.24 -19.72
CA ALA A 100 -9.40 12.45 -20.76
C ALA A 100 -9.17 13.76 -21.52
N TRP A 101 -8.83 14.85 -20.82
CA TRP A 101 -8.53 16.15 -21.43
C TRP A 101 -7.27 16.10 -22.30
N ALA A 102 -6.19 15.51 -21.77
CA ALA A 102 -4.90 15.43 -22.45
C ALA A 102 -4.84 14.29 -23.50
N ARG A 103 -5.82 13.39 -23.52
CA ARG A 103 -5.84 12.17 -24.35
C ARG A 103 -4.53 11.40 -24.24
N LEU A 104 -4.14 11.08 -23.00
CA LEU A 104 -2.87 10.41 -22.76
C LEU A 104 -2.87 9.02 -23.39
N PRO A 105 -2.00 8.73 -24.38
CA PRO A 105 -2.06 7.50 -25.15
C PRO A 105 -1.98 6.24 -24.31
N GLY A 106 -2.90 5.30 -24.52
CA GLY A 106 -2.93 4.02 -23.81
C GLY A 106 -3.42 4.07 -22.36
N GLN A 107 -3.67 5.25 -21.81
CA GLN A 107 -4.12 5.45 -20.41
C GLN A 107 -5.59 5.85 -20.31
N GLU A 108 -6.27 6.07 -21.42
CA GLU A 108 -7.69 6.41 -21.43
C GLU A 108 -8.55 5.24 -20.95
N VAL A 109 -9.55 5.53 -20.13
CA VAL A 109 -10.52 4.56 -19.63
C VAL A 109 -11.94 5.03 -19.94
N SER A 110 -12.86 4.06 -20.10
CA SER A 110 -14.28 4.35 -20.33
C SER A 110 -14.94 4.92 -19.07
N PHE A 111 -16.09 5.58 -19.23
CA PHE A 111 -16.91 5.99 -18.07
C PHE A 111 -17.37 4.79 -17.24
N GLY A 112 -17.64 3.64 -17.88
CA GLY A 112 -17.98 2.41 -17.18
C GLY A 112 -16.84 1.92 -16.28
N ASP A 113 -15.61 1.88 -16.81
CA ASP A 113 -14.44 1.54 -16.01
C ASP A 113 -14.23 2.55 -14.88
N ALA A 114 -14.38 3.86 -15.16
CA ALA A 114 -14.24 4.89 -14.16
C ALA A 114 -15.25 4.74 -13.00
N PHE A 115 -16.49 4.37 -13.33
CA PHE A 115 -17.51 4.09 -12.32
C PHE A 115 -17.14 2.89 -11.43
N VAL A 116 -16.65 1.80 -12.03
CA VAL A 116 -16.20 0.62 -11.25
C VAL A 116 -15.00 0.97 -10.36
N ASN A 117 -14.11 1.88 -10.80
CA ASN A 117 -12.99 2.35 -9.98
C ASN A 117 -13.44 3.02 -8.66
N VAL A 118 -14.66 3.55 -8.55
CA VAL A 118 -15.19 4.09 -7.29
C VAL A 118 -15.11 3.07 -6.15
N THR A 119 -15.19 1.77 -6.46
CA THR A 119 -15.13 0.68 -5.49
C THR A 119 -13.72 0.37 -4.98
N MET A 120 -12.65 0.79 -5.67
CA MET A 120 -11.25 0.36 -5.47
C MET A 120 -11.03 -1.15 -5.73
N LEU A 121 -12.01 -1.85 -6.31
CA LEU A 121 -11.99 -3.30 -6.60
C LEU A 121 -12.12 -3.59 -8.11
N GLN A 122 -11.77 -2.63 -8.95
CA GLN A 122 -11.97 -2.65 -10.39
C GLN A 122 -11.38 -3.90 -11.08
N GLN A 123 -10.25 -4.41 -10.64
CA GLN A 123 -9.63 -5.60 -11.22
C GLN A 123 -10.47 -6.87 -10.99
N LEU A 124 -11.22 -6.96 -9.88
CA LEU A 124 -12.12 -8.09 -9.63
C LEU A 124 -13.30 -8.13 -10.61
N PHE A 125 -13.67 -6.96 -11.12
CA PHE A 125 -14.75 -6.79 -12.12
C PHE A 125 -14.23 -6.72 -13.56
N GLY A 126 -12.91 -6.89 -13.78
CA GLY A 126 -12.31 -6.85 -15.11
C GLY A 126 -12.24 -5.45 -15.72
N ALA A 127 -12.49 -4.39 -14.92
CA ALA A 127 -12.41 -3.01 -15.37
C ALA A 127 -10.96 -2.49 -15.32
N ARG A 128 -10.64 -1.58 -16.28
CA ARG A 128 -9.31 -0.95 -16.33
C ARG A 128 -9.13 0.05 -15.18
N HIS A 129 -7.91 0.15 -14.70
CA HIS A 129 -7.57 1.16 -13.71
C HIS A 129 -7.54 2.57 -14.34
N ILE A 130 -8.09 3.59 -13.63
CA ILE A 130 -7.93 5.01 -13.99
C ILE A 130 -6.45 5.42 -13.96
N ASP A 131 -5.72 4.87 -13.01
CA ASP A 131 -4.27 4.97 -12.92
C ASP A 131 -3.70 3.59 -12.62
N SER A 132 -2.69 3.16 -13.36
CA SER A 132 -2.18 1.81 -13.19
C SER A 132 -1.60 1.55 -11.80
N ALA A 133 -1.10 2.59 -11.09
CA ALA A 133 -0.64 2.46 -9.71
C ALA A 133 -1.73 1.97 -8.73
N TYR A 134 -3.01 2.08 -9.07
CA TYR A 134 -4.12 1.71 -8.18
C TYR A 134 -4.27 0.19 -7.95
N TRP A 135 -3.56 -0.65 -8.71
CA TRP A 135 -3.56 -2.11 -8.46
C TRP A 135 -3.13 -2.46 -7.03
N SER A 136 -2.16 -1.73 -6.47
CA SER A 136 -1.62 -1.99 -5.14
C SER A 136 -2.61 -1.65 -4.03
N LEU A 137 -3.47 -0.64 -4.24
CA LEU A 137 -4.53 -0.26 -3.30
C LEU A 137 -5.59 -1.35 -3.18
N GLN A 138 -5.93 -2.01 -4.29
CA GLN A 138 -6.84 -3.15 -4.27
C GLN A 138 -6.23 -4.32 -3.47
N ALA A 139 -4.94 -4.63 -3.70
CA ALA A 139 -4.24 -5.66 -2.94
C ALA A 139 -4.22 -5.33 -1.43
N GLU A 140 -3.99 -4.08 -1.07
CA GLU A 140 -4.00 -3.60 0.31
C GLU A 140 -5.40 -3.69 0.94
N LEU A 141 -6.45 -3.29 0.22
CA LEU A 141 -7.84 -3.35 0.70
C LEU A 141 -8.28 -4.81 0.96
N LEU A 142 -7.95 -5.73 0.04
CA LEU A 142 -8.23 -7.15 0.21
C LEU A 142 -7.46 -7.76 1.37
N PHE A 143 -6.19 -7.35 1.54
CA PHE A 143 -5.40 -7.73 2.71
C PHE A 143 -6.05 -7.23 4.02
N TYR A 144 -6.58 -6.01 4.08
CA TYR A 144 -7.30 -5.49 5.25
C TYR A 144 -8.54 -6.32 5.58
N ALA A 145 -9.30 -6.72 4.54
CA ALA A 145 -10.46 -7.58 4.72
C ALA A 145 -10.06 -8.96 5.26
N ALA A 146 -9.03 -9.57 4.69
CA ALA A 146 -8.51 -10.86 5.14
C ALA A 146 -8.03 -10.79 6.61
N MET A 147 -7.24 -9.77 6.97
CA MET A 147 -6.76 -9.57 8.34
C MET A 147 -7.91 -9.38 9.33
N LEU A 148 -8.96 -8.65 8.94
CA LEU A 148 -10.15 -8.50 9.80
C LEU A 148 -10.87 -9.82 10.01
N VAL A 149 -11.06 -10.63 8.96
CA VAL A 149 -11.68 -11.95 9.06
C VAL A 149 -10.86 -12.86 9.96
N LEU A 150 -9.54 -12.95 9.76
CA LEU A 150 -8.64 -13.77 10.58
C LEU A 150 -8.62 -13.32 12.05
N ALA A 151 -8.63 -12.00 12.30
CA ALA A 151 -8.72 -11.47 13.66
C ALA A 151 -10.04 -11.84 14.33
N ARG A 152 -11.17 -11.73 13.61
CA ARG A 152 -12.50 -12.09 14.12
C ARG A 152 -12.67 -13.60 14.39
N ALA A 153 -11.98 -14.43 13.60
CA ALA A 153 -11.91 -15.88 13.81
C ALA A 153 -10.94 -16.29 14.94
N GLY A 154 -10.27 -15.33 15.59
CA GLY A 154 -9.28 -15.62 16.64
C GLY A 154 -8.00 -16.28 16.11
N MET A 155 -7.80 -16.27 14.81
CA MET A 155 -6.63 -16.90 14.15
C MET A 155 -5.35 -16.06 14.30
N LEU A 156 -5.48 -14.76 14.62
CA LEU A 156 -4.35 -13.87 14.88
C LEU A 156 -3.98 -13.76 16.37
N SER A 157 -4.56 -14.59 17.25
CA SER A 157 -4.20 -14.63 18.67
C SER A 157 -2.73 -15.02 18.87
N PRO A 158 -2.08 -14.66 20.01
CA PRO A 158 -0.67 -14.98 20.28
C PRO A 158 -0.32 -16.47 20.15
N SER A 159 -1.26 -17.37 20.39
CA SER A 159 -1.07 -18.83 20.28
C SER A 159 -1.25 -19.39 18.86
N ARG A 160 -1.95 -18.69 17.95
CA ARG A 160 -2.37 -19.22 16.64
C ARG A 160 -1.76 -18.50 15.45
N TRP A 161 -1.30 -17.27 15.60
CA TRP A 161 -0.86 -16.44 14.47
C TRP A 161 0.27 -17.07 13.65
N THR A 162 1.21 -17.80 14.28
CA THR A 162 2.30 -18.47 13.57
C THR A 162 1.76 -19.57 12.64
N ALA A 163 0.85 -20.41 13.15
CA ALA A 163 0.23 -21.47 12.35
C ALA A 163 -0.62 -20.86 11.22
N THR A 164 -1.38 -19.81 11.52
CA THR A 164 -2.19 -19.09 10.53
C THR A 164 -1.33 -18.50 9.42
N LEU A 165 -0.24 -17.81 9.77
CA LEU A 165 0.66 -17.22 8.81
C LEU A 165 1.39 -18.27 7.97
N THR A 166 1.84 -19.35 8.61
CA THR A 166 2.47 -20.49 7.92
C THR A 166 1.50 -21.11 6.91
N LEU A 167 0.27 -21.41 7.30
CA LEU A 167 -0.74 -21.96 6.40
C LEU A 167 -1.06 -21.00 5.24
N TRP A 168 -1.17 -19.72 5.51
CA TRP A 168 -1.45 -18.71 4.48
C TRP A 168 -0.27 -18.56 3.51
N LEU A 169 0.99 -18.58 4.00
CA LEU A 169 2.18 -18.58 3.16
C LEU A 169 2.31 -19.87 2.34
N MET A 170 1.98 -21.04 2.92
CA MET A 170 1.92 -22.31 2.17
C MET A 170 0.91 -22.22 1.03
N LEU A 171 -0.30 -21.72 1.30
CA LEU A 171 -1.33 -21.54 0.28
C LEU A 171 -0.85 -20.58 -0.83
N ALA A 172 -0.17 -19.49 -0.46
CA ALA A 172 0.39 -18.55 -1.42
C ALA A 172 1.47 -19.21 -2.30
N THR A 173 2.38 -19.96 -1.69
CA THR A 173 3.45 -20.66 -2.41
C THR A 173 2.88 -21.74 -3.35
N VAL A 174 1.92 -22.55 -2.87
CA VAL A 174 1.26 -23.57 -3.69
C VAL A 174 0.48 -22.94 -4.85
N ALA A 175 -0.27 -21.86 -4.59
CA ALA A 175 -1.02 -21.17 -5.65
C ALA A 175 -0.09 -20.55 -6.70
N HIS A 176 1.09 -20.07 -6.29
CA HIS A 176 2.09 -19.56 -7.21
C HIS A 176 2.69 -20.68 -8.07
N LEU A 177 3.16 -21.78 -7.46
CA LEU A 177 3.71 -22.93 -8.18
C LEU A 177 2.66 -23.53 -9.13
N ALA A 178 1.41 -23.64 -8.69
CA ALA A 178 0.33 -24.12 -9.54
C ALA A 178 0.13 -23.23 -10.77
N ALA A 179 0.23 -21.91 -10.64
CA ALA A 179 0.10 -20.98 -11.76
C ALA A 179 1.28 -21.10 -12.76
N GLU A 180 2.47 -21.49 -12.31
CA GLU A 180 3.64 -21.70 -13.17
C GLU A 180 3.64 -23.07 -13.85
N VAL A 181 3.27 -24.13 -13.10
CA VAL A 181 3.38 -25.52 -13.54
C VAL A 181 2.16 -25.98 -14.34
N LEU A 182 0.96 -25.42 -14.08
CA LEU A 182 -0.22 -25.76 -14.87
C LEU A 182 -0.03 -25.23 -16.29
N PRO A 183 0.18 -26.09 -17.30
CA PRO A 183 0.33 -25.65 -18.66
C PRO A 183 -0.96 -24.91 -19.07
N ARG A 184 -0.81 -23.79 -19.74
CA ARG A 184 -1.96 -23.02 -20.30
C ARG A 184 -2.90 -23.90 -21.13
N GLU A 185 -2.39 -25.01 -21.64
CA GLU A 185 -3.09 -25.98 -22.46
C GLU A 185 -3.79 -27.11 -21.68
N ALA A 186 -3.25 -27.55 -20.52
CA ALA A 186 -3.78 -28.70 -19.76
C ALA A 186 -4.86 -28.32 -18.72
N GLY A 187 -4.83 -27.09 -18.19
CA GLY A 187 -5.80 -26.67 -17.17
C GLY A 187 -7.03 -25.98 -17.72
N GLY A 188 -7.04 -25.65 -19.00
CA GLY A 188 -8.08 -24.81 -19.62
C GLY A 188 -8.10 -23.36 -19.08
N PRO A 189 -8.67 -22.42 -19.82
CA PRO A 189 -8.71 -20.99 -19.45
C PRO A 189 -9.46 -20.73 -18.13
N LEU A 190 -10.44 -21.56 -17.78
CA LEU A 190 -11.24 -21.44 -16.54
C LEU A 190 -10.43 -21.74 -15.29
N THR A 191 -9.55 -22.77 -15.31
CA THR A 191 -8.73 -23.15 -14.16
C THR A 191 -7.70 -22.07 -13.84
N LEU A 192 -7.01 -21.54 -14.85
CA LEU A 192 -6.03 -20.47 -14.67
C LEU A 192 -6.72 -19.18 -14.21
N ALA A 193 -7.88 -18.82 -14.78
CA ALA A 193 -8.65 -17.66 -14.33
C ALA A 193 -9.12 -17.81 -12.88
N PHE A 194 -9.54 -18.99 -12.46
CA PHE A 194 -9.92 -19.28 -11.08
C PHE A 194 -8.73 -19.12 -10.11
N VAL A 195 -7.58 -19.71 -10.43
CA VAL A 195 -6.35 -19.59 -9.60
C VAL A 195 -5.91 -18.13 -9.50
N THR A 196 -5.88 -17.40 -10.61
CA THR A 196 -5.51 -15.98 -10.62
C THR A 196 -6.49 -15.14 -9.78
N LYS A 197 -7.80 -15.42 -9.90
CA LYS A 197 -8.81 -14.73 -9.10
C LYS A 197 -8.67 -15.05 -7.61
N LEU A 198 -8.39 -16.28 -7.25
CA LEU A 198 -8.12 -16.71 -5.88
C LEU A 198 -6.87 -16.02 -5.32
N GLN A 199 -5.77 -15.97 -6.08
CA GLN A 199 -4.55 -15.26 -5.71
C GLN A 199 -4.84 -13.77 -5.43
N THR A 200 -5.67 -13.15 -6.27
CA THR A 200 -6.05 -11.75 -6.11
C THR A 200 -6.91 -11.54 -4.87
N VAL A 201 -8.01 -12.30 -4.71
CA VAL A 201 -8.96 -12.15 -3.59
C VAL A 201 -8.30 -12.39 -2.23
N LEU A 202 -7.43 -13.38 -2.13
CA LEU A 202 -6.72 -13.71 -0.89
C LEU A 202 -5.40 -12.95 -0.73
N SER A 203 -5.09 -12.00 -1.63
CA SER A 203 -3.83 -11.23 -1.65
C SER A 203 -2.57 -12.10 -1.63
N LEU A 204 -2.64 -13.32 -2.21
CA LEU A 204 -1.58 -14.31 -2.08
C LEU A 204 -0.27 -13.86 -2.76
N LYS A 205 -0.37 -13.15 -3.88
CA LYS A 205 0.80 -12.70 -4.66
C LYS A 205 1.78 -11.86 -3.84
N TYR A 206 1.28 -11.02 -2.94
CA TYR A 206 2.08 -10.07 -2.14
C TYR A 206 2.12 -10.44 -0.66
N LEU A 207 1.54 -11.58 -0.29
CA LEU A 207 1.39 -11.98 1.11
C LEU A 207 2.71 -12.06 1.86
N HIS A 208 3.77 -12.55 1.21
CA HIS A 208 5.11 -12.67 1.80
C HIS A 208 5.67 -11.31 2.26
N LEU A 209 5.35 -10.21 1.57
CA LEU A 209 5.74 -8.86 1.97
C LEU A 209 4.92 -8.37 3.18
N PHE A 210 3.60 -8.54 3.16
CA PHE A 210 2.77 -8.25 4.33
C PHE A 210 3.19 -9.09 5.54
N ALA A 211 3.54 -10.37 5.31
CA ALA A 211 3.97 -11.29 6.35
C ALA A 211 5.24 -10.82 7.06
N LEU A 212 6.22 -10.27 6.33
CA LEU A 212 7.41 -9.66 6.94
C LEU A 212 7.04 -8.56 7.96
N GLY A 213 6.07 -7.71 7.61
CA GLY A 213 5.57 -6.67 8.52
C GLY A 213 4.84 -7.25 9.75
N ILE A 214 3.96 -8.25 9.55
CA ILE A 214 3.26 -8.95 10.62
C ILE A 214 4.26 -9.59 11.59
N MET A 215 5.25 -10.30 11.07
CA MET A 215 6.28 -10.95 11.88
C MET A 215 7.09 -9.94 12.69
N LEU A 216 7.46 -8.83 12.06
CA LEU A 216 8.18 -7.77 12.77
C LEU A 216 7.37 -7.24 13.95
N TYR A 217 6.08 -6.95 13.74
CA TYR A 217 5.22 -6.50 14.83
C TYR A 217 5.16 -7.51 15.98
N ARG A 218 4.99 -8.80 15.68
CA ARG A 218 4.91 -9.87 16.69
C ARG A 218 6.23 -10.10 17.42
N THR A 219 7.37 -10.01 16.71
CA THR A 219 8.69 -10.19 17.33
C THR A 219 9.07 -9.02 18.23
N GLU A 220 8.78 -7.80 17.85
CA GLU A 220 9.08 -6.63 18.70
C GLU A 220 8.18 -6.53 19.93
N ASN A 221 6.99 -7.19 19.92
CA ASN A 221 6.14 -7.31 21.11
C ASN A 221 6.37 -8.61 21.92
N ALA A 222 7.46 -9.32 21.67
CA ALA A 222 7.88 -10.55 22.38
C ALA A 222 6.86 -11.72 22.30
N GLU A 223 6.02 -11.75 21.26
CA GLU A 223 4.97 -12.76 21.07
C GLU A 223 5.42 -13.95 20.19
N CYS A 224 6.71 -14.01 19.83
CA CYS A 224 7.25 -15.05 18.96
C CYS A 224 8.57 -15.62 19.44
N ARG A 225 8.74 -16.94 19.26
CA ARG A 225 10.05 -17.58 19.39
C ARG A 225 10.92 -17.20 18.20
N ALA A 226 12.09 -16.63 18.45
CA ALA A 226 13.02 -16.16 17.44
C ALA A 226 13.28 -17.13 16.27
N PRO A 227 13.48 -18.47 16.49
CA PRO A 227 13.73 -19.42 15.39
C PRO A 227 12.61 -19.52 14.36
N ILE A 228 11.34 -19.52 14.82
CA ILE A 228 10.17 -19.58 13.91
C ILE A 228 10.06 -18.30 13.08
N ALA A 229 10.27 -17.14 13.71
CA ALA A 229 10.24 -15.87 13.01
C ALA A 229 11.32 -15.80 11.92
N TRP A 230 12.53 -16.23 12.22
CA TRP A 230 13.62 -16.30 11.24
C TRP A 230 13.30 -17.24 10.08
N PHE A 231 12.78 -18.43 10.37
CA PHE A 231 12.37 -19.38 9.33
C PHE A 231 11.33 -18.76 8.38
N LEU A 232 10.28 -18.16 8.92
CA LEU A 232 9.24 -17.51 8.12
C LEU A 232 9.78 -16.30 7.33
N ALA A 233 10.69 -15.53 7.92
CA ALA A 233 11.31 -14.39 7.23
C ALA A 233 12.16 -14.85 6.04
N VAL A 234 12.97 -15.89 6.22
CA VAL A 234 13.75 -16.48 5.13
C VAL A 234 12.83 -17.02 4.04
N TRP A 235 11.75 -17.72 4.40
CA TRP A 235 10.77 -18.18 3.43
C TRP A 235 10.16 -17.03 2.61
N CYS A 236 9.75 -15.92 3.25
CA CYS A 236 9.24 -14.76 2.54
C CYS A 236 10.26 -14.17 1.56
N VAL A 237 11.54 -14.09 1.95
CA VAL A 237 12.62 -13.60 1.08
C VAL A 237 12.85 -14.54 -0.10
N VAL A 238 12.80 -15.86 0.11
CA VAL A 238 12.91 -16.86 -0.95
C VAL A 238 11.73 -16.74 -1.93
N VAL A 239 10.51 -16.59 -1.43
CA VAL A 239 9.32 -16.37 -2.27
C VAL A 239 9.47 -15.10 -3.11
N GLN A 240 9.99 -13.99 -2.56
CA GLN A 240 10.27 -12.79 -3.35
C GLN A 240 11.29 -13.06 -4.46
N GLY A 241 12.31 -13.87 -4.18
CA GLY A 241 13.32 -14.26 -5.16
C GLY A 241 12.74 -15.05 -6.33
N GLN A 242 11.75 -15.90 -6.06
CA GLN A 242 11.05 -16.69 -7.08
C GLN A 242 10.04 -15.84 -7.89
N LEU A 243 9.32 -14.94 -7.22
CA LEU A 243 8.27 -14.12 -7.85
C LEU A 243 8.79 -12.98 -8.71
N ASP A 244 9.95 -12.42 -8.38
CA ASP A 244 10.55 -11.29 -9.07
C ASP A 244 12.01 -11.58 -9.47
N SER A 245 12.94 -11.46 -8.52
CA SER A 245 14.36 -11.71 -8.72
C SER A 245 15.10 -11.81 -7.40
N TRP A 246 16.26 -12.47 -7.41
CA TRP A 246 17.12 -12.54 -6.22
C TRP A 246 17.66 -11.17 -5.79
N LYS A 247 17.76 -10.20 -6.73
CA LYS A 247 18.07 -8.80 -6.41
C LYS A 247 16.93 -8.17 -5.62
N ALA A 248 15.68 -8.38 -6.03
CA ALA A 248 14.50 -7.91 -5.29
C ALA A 248 14.39 -8.58 -3.91
N ALA A 249 14.71 -9.86 -3.80
CA ALA A 249 14.78 -10.57 -2.52
C ALA A 249 15.79 -9.93 -1.56
N GLY A 250 16.98 -9.59 -2.06
CA GLY A 250 17.99 -8.87 -1.27
C GLY A 250 17.51 -7.49 -0.81
N VAL A 251 16.83 -6.75 -1.70
CA VAL A 251 16.21 -5.45 -1.34
C VAL A 251 15.09 -5.65 -0.32
N ALA A 252 14.22 -6.65 -0.48
CA ALA A 252 13.16 -6.92 0.48
C ALA A 252 13.72 -7.26 1.88
N ALA A 253 14.79 -8.06 1.95
CA ALA A 253 15.47 -8.34 3.21
C ALA A 253 16.06 -7.07 3.85
N LEU A 254 16.70 -6.20 3.05
CA LEU A 254 17.23 -4.92 3.51
C LEU A 254 16.11 -3.99 4.01
N LEU A 255 15.00 -3.91 3.28
CA LEU A 255 13.83 -3.09 3.68
C LEU A 255 13.20 -3.60 4.98
N ALA A 256 13.08 -4.93 5.15
CA ALA A 256 12.60 -5.51 6.40
C ALA A 256 13.55 -5.24 7.58
N PHE A 257 14.86 -5.32 7.36
CA PHE A 257 15.87 -4.93 8.35
C PHE A 257 15.77 -3.44 8.70
N THR A 258 15.68 -2.57 7.70
CA THR A 258 15.56 -1.12 7.88
C THR A 258 14.28 -0.77 8.65
N LEU A 259 13.16 -1.44 8.33
CA LEU A 259 11.90 -1.28 9.05
C LEU A 259 12.05 -1.65 10.53
N ARG A 260 12.76 -2.75 10.82
CA ARG A 260 13.05 -3.18 12.20
C ARG A 260 13.88 -2.15 12.96
N GLU A 261 14.94 -1.63 12.36
CA GLU A 261 15.81 -0.64 13.01
C GLU A 261 15.07 0.70 13.21
N ALA A 262 14.18 1.08 12.29
CA ALA A 262 13.30 2.24 12.44
C ALA A 262 12.30 2.06 13.60
N VAL A 263 11.66 0.89 13.70
CA VAL A 263 10.73 0.59 14.81
C VAL A 263 11.43 0.67 16.17
N ARG A 264 12.72 0.32 16.22
CA ARG A 264 13.57 0.39 17.42
C ARG A 264 14.13 1.78 17.71
N GLY A 265 13.80 2.79 16.89
CA GLY A 265 14.28 4.16 17.05
C GLY A 265 15.77 4.36 16.76
N ARG A 266 16.38 3.43 16.01
CA ARG A 266 17.83 3.48 15.70
C ARG A 266 18.17 4.28 14.44
N LEU A 267 17.18 4.85 13.77
CA LEU A 267 17.33 5.62 12.54
C LEU A 267 16.78 7.05 12.69
N PRO A 268 17.30 7.86 13.64
CA PRO A 268 16.71 9.17 14.01
C PRO A 268 16.67 10.15 12.83
N LEU A 269 17.55 10.04 11.84
CA LEU A 269 17.54 10.86 10.63
C LEU A 269 16.23 10.75 9.84
N LEU A 270 15.52 9.60 9.94
CA LEU A 270 14.22 9.41 9.30
C LEU A 270 13.10 10.25 9.95
N SER A 271 13.35 10.81 11.14
CA SER A 271 12.43 11.73 11.83
C SER A 271 12.60 13.18 11.41
N ALA A 272 13.44 13.47 10.41
CA ALA A 272 13.68 14.84 9.91
C ALA A 272 12.38 15.49 9.41
N PRO A 273 12.15 16.79 9.71
CA PRO A 273 10.90 17.48 9.37
C PRO A 273 10.48 17.38 7.89
N PRO A 274 11.39 17.47 6.89
CA PRO A 274 11.00 17.30 5.50
C PRO A 274 10.42 15.91 5.18
N LEU A 275 11.00 14.84 5.75
CA LEU A 275 10.52 13.48 5.56
C LEU A 275 9.18 13.27 6.25
N VAL A 276 9.01 13.81 7.45
CA VAL A 276 7.72 13.78 8.16
C VAL A 276 6.65 14.54 7.38
N PHE A 277 6.97 15.69 6.79
CA PHE A 277 6.05 16.41 5.91
C PHE A 277 5.66 15.56 4.69
N LEU A 278 6.63 15.03 3.95
CA LEU A 278 6.39 14.16 2.79
C LEU A 278 5.53 12.93 3.15
N SER A 279 5.76 12.32 4.31
CA SER A 279 4.91 11.24 4.79
C SER A 279 3.45 11.64 4.96
N THR A 280 3.17 12.89 5.37
CA THR A 280 1.78 13.35 5.56
C THR A 280 1.01 13.47 4.24
N ILE A 281 1.69 13.63 3.13
CA ILE A 281 1.11 13.71 1.79
C ILE A 281 1.40 12.47 0.94
N SER A 282 2.11 11.47 1.47
CA SER A 282 2.58 10.31 0.70
C SER A 282 1.44 9.52 0.07
N TYR A 283 0.30 9.39 0.74
CA TYR A 283 -0.86 8.69 0.19
C TYR A 283 -1.52 9.46 -0.98
N PRO A 284 -1.92 10.72 -0.84
CA PRO A 284 -2.38 11.50 -2.00
C PRO A 284 -1.33 11.61 -3.11
N LEU A 285 -0.04 11.71 -2.78
CA LEU A 285 1.04 11.75 -3.77
C LEU A 285 1.09 10.44 -4.58
N TYR A 286 1.00 9.30 -3.91
CA TYR A 286 0.91 8.01 -4.57
C TYR A 286 -0.30 7.91 -5.51
N LEU A 287 -1.42 8.51 -5.15
CA LEU A 287 -2.66 8.48 -5.93
C LEU A 287 -2.61 9.33 -7.20
N ILE A 288 -1.87 10.45 -7.19
CA ILE A 288 -1.97 11.46 -8.24
C ILE A 288 -0.75 11.52 -9.16
N HIS A 289 0.41 10.96 -8.71
CA HIS A 289 1.67 11.22 -9.38
C HIS A 289 1.74 10.67 -10.81
N GLN A 290 1.28 9.43 -11.05
CA GLN A 290 1.65 8.70 -12.25
C GLN A 290 1.06 9.36 -13.50
N ASN A 291 -0.22 9.21 -13.78
CA ASN A 291 -0.81 9.69 -15.03
C ASN A 291 -0.86 11.22 -15.13
N VAL A 292 -1.12 11.93 -14.01
CA VAL A 292 -1.08 13.40 -14.00
C VAL A 292 0.34 13.90 -14.27
N GLY A 293 1.35 13.27 -13.67
CA GLY A 293 2.74 13.59 -13.94
C GLY A 293 3.15 13.28 -15.38
N TYR A 294 2.71 12.15 -15.93
CA TYR A 294 2.96 11.80 -17.33
C TYR A 294 2.42 12.85 -18.31
N VAL A 295 1.19 13.32 -18.07
CA VAL A 295 0.60 14.40 -18.88
C VAL A 295 1.48 15.66 -18.80
N LEU A 296 1.92 16.04 -17.61
CA LEU A 296 2.71 17.25 -17.42
C LEU A 296 4.12 17.11 -18.04
N ILE A 297 4.79 15.98 -17.86
CA ILE A 297 6.11 15.72 -18.48
C ILE A 297 5.96 15.79 -19.98
N ARG A 298 5.01 15.06 -20.57
CA ARG A 298 4.78 15.04 -22.01
C ARG A 298 4.49 16.42 -22.59
N TYR A 299 3.68 17.22 -21.89
CA TYR A 299 3.37 18.59 -22.29
C TYR A 299 4.61 19.49 -22.30
N LEU A 300 5.41 19.45 -21.23
CA LEU A 300 6.60 20.29 -21.11
C LEU A 300 7.70 19.88 -22.10
N GLU A 301 7.91 18.59 -22.29
CA GLU A 301 8.87 18.10 -23.32
C GLU A 301 8.38 18.45 -24.72
N GLY A 302 7.08 18.43 -24.99
CA GLY A 302 6.50 18.90 -26.24
C GLY A 302 6.70 20.40 -26.52
N LEU A 303 6.93 21.20 -25.48
CA LEU A 303 7.35 22.61 -25.60
C LEU A 303 8.86 22.78 -25.80
N GLY A 304 9.63 21.70 -25.90
CA GLY A 304 11.09 21.73 -26.07
C GLY A 304 11.87 21.89 -24.76
N LEU A 305 11.23 21.74 -23.60
CA LEU A 305 11.92 21.79 -22.31
C LEU A 305 12.64 20.46 -22.03
N SER A 306 13.77 20.54 -21.30
CA SER A 306 14.56 19.34 -20.99
C SER A 306 13.77 18.35 -20.11
N PRO A 307 13.97 17.03 -20.28
CA PRO A 307 13.33 16.01 -19.46
C PRO A 307 13.55 16.21 -17.95
N SER A 308 14.75 16.59 -17.54
CA SER A 308 15.07 16.85 -16.13
C SER A 308 14.22 18.00 -15.54
N PHE A 309 14.00 19.06 -16.31
CA PHE A 309 13.14 20.18 -15.90
C PHE A 309 11.67 19.75 -15.86
N ALA A 310 11.22 19.00 -16.86
CA ALA A 310 9.86 18.47 -16.93
C ALA A 310 9.56 17.55 -15.73
N ILE A 311 10.48 16.63 -15.40
CA ILE A 311 10.37 15.75 -14.24
C ILE A 311 10.35 16.54 -12.93
N ALA A 312 11.26 17.50 -12.74
CA ALA A 312 11.28 18.31 -11.53
C ALA A 312 9.96 19.08 -11.34
N THR A 313 9.43 19.63 -12.43
CA THR A 313 8.14 20.35 -12.44
C THR A 313 6.99 19.38 -12.14
N ALA A 314 6.99 18.17 -12.70
CA ALA A 314 5.97 17.15 -12.44
C ALA A 314 6.00 16.68 -10.97
N ILE A 315 7.20 16.51 -10.38
CA ILE A 315 7.35 16.22 -8.94
C ILE A 315 6.73 17.34 -8.10
N GLY A 316 7.11 18.60 -8.37
CA GLY A 316 6.59 19.77 -7.66
C GLY A 316 5.07 19.89 -7.79
N GLY A 317 4.54 19.76 -9.01
CA GLY A 317 3.11 19.80 -9.30
C GLY A 317 2.32 18.72 -8.58
N SER A 318 2.82 17.47 -8.62
CA SER A 318 2.22 16.33 -7.91
C SER A 318 2.25 16.52 -6.39
N MET A 319 3.33 17.08 -5.83
CA MET A 319 3.41 17.41 -4.40
C MET A 319 2.43 18.51 -3.99
N LEU A 320 2.25 19.52 -4.81
CA LEU A 320 1.27 20.61 -4.58
C LEU A 320 -0.16 20.06 -4.59
N LEU A 321 -0.52 19.27 -5.61
CA LEU A 321 -1.83 18.62 -5.70
C LEU A 321 -2.07 17.67 -4.53
N ALA A 322 -1.08 16.84 -4.19
CA ALA A 322 -1.16 15.93 -3.04
C ALA A 322 -1.35 16.69 -1.72
N THR A 323 -0.67 17.83 -1.55
CA THR A 323 -0.84 18.69 -0.38
C THR A 323 -2.26 19.27 -0.32
N GLY A 324 -2.80 19.71 -1.46
CA GLY A 324 -4.18 20.18 -1.58
C GLY A 324 -5.18 19.08 -1.20
N ILE A 325 -5.06 17.88 -1.79
CA ILE A 325 -5.94 16.75 -1.48
C ILE A 325 -5.82 16.36 0.00
N SER A 326 -4.60 16.29 0.54
CA SER A 326 -4.40 15.96 1.97
C SER A 326 -5.05 16.98 2.89
N ARG A 327 -4.87 18.28 2.61
CA ARG A 327 -5.33 19.36 3.49
C ARG A 327 -6.84 19.58 3.41
N TYR A 328 -7.41 19.56 2.21
CA TYR A 328 -8.79 19.97 1.97
C TYR A 328 -9.78 18.81 1.83
N VAL A 329 -9.31 17.59 1.55
CA VAL A 329 -10.17 16.42 1.39
C VAL A 329 -9.89 15.36 2.44
N GLU A 330 -8.65 14.81 2.50
CA GLU A 330 -8.33 13.67 3.33
C GLU A 330 -8.51 13.96 4.83
N ARG A 331 -7.85 14.99 5.35
CA ARG A 331 -7.89 15.32 6.79
C ARG A 331 -9.28 15.71 7.27
N PRO A 332 -10.02 16.59 6.59
CA PRO A 332 -11.39 16.91 6.98
C PRO A 332 -12.32 15.70 6.96
N ALA A 333 -12.22 14.86 5.92
CA ALA A 333 -13.03 13.65 5.81
C ALA A 333 -12.74 12.65 6.94
N ILE A 334 -11.47 12.42 7.28
CA ILE A 334 -11.10 11.56 8.42
C ILE A 334 -11.76 12.05 9.71
N LEU A 335 -11.72 13.35 9.98
CA LEU A 335 -12.31 13.94 11.19
C LEU A 335 -13.84 13.82 11.17
N ALA A 336 -14.48 14.13 10.04
CA ALA A 336 -15.93 14.07 9.87
C ALA A 336 -16.45 12.63 10.04
N VAL A 337 -15.86 11.66 9.34
CA VAL A 337 -16.30 10.26 9.39
C VAL A 337 -16.10 9.66 10.77
N LYS A 338 -14.95 9.92 11.41
CA LYS A 338 -14.69 9.45 12.79
C LYS A 338 -15.61 10.13 13.79
N GLY A 339 -15.88 11.42 13.63
CA GLY A 339 -16.82 12.19 14.45
C GLY A 339 -18.26 11.64 14.34
N TRP A 340 -18.72 11.44 13.11
CA TRP A 340 -20.02 10.84 12.83
C TRP A 340 -20.16 9.45 13.47
N TYR A 341 -19.18 8.56 13.28
CA TYR A 341 -19.20 7.22 13.83
C TYR A 341 -19.24 7.19 15.36
N ARG A 342 -18.46 8.09 16.00
CA ARG A 342 -18.47 8.24 17.47
C ARG A 342 -19.84 8.69 17.98
N ASN A 343 -20.47 9.67 17.33
CA ASN A 343 -21.79 10.17 17.70
C ASN A 343 -22.89 9.12 17.50
N TRP A 344 -22.82 8.37 16.39
CA TRP A 344 -23.76 7.30 16.08
C TRP A 344 -23.75 6.17 17.12
N ARG A 345 -22.58 5.82 17.66
CA ARG A 345 -22.48 4.80 18.71
C ARG A 345 -22.99 5.23 20.08
N GLY A 346 -23.10 6.52 20.35
CA GLY A 346 -23.55 7.11 21.61
C GLY A 346 -22.59 6.91 22.80
N PRO A 347 -22.59 7.79 23.79
CA PRO A 347 -21.65 7.75 24.92
C PRO A 347 -21.81 6.49 25.81
N ALA A 348 -23.01 5.92 25.92
CA ALA A 348 -23.28 4.74 26.76
C ALA A 348 -22.68 3.43 26.22
N ARG A 349 -22.46 3.31 24.92
CA ARG A 349 -21.81 2.12 24.31
C ARG A 349 -20.29 2.24 24.31
N PHE A 350 -19.77 3.46 24.26
CA PHE A 350 -18.33 3.71 24.34
C PHE A 350 -17.76 3.37 25.73
N ALA A 351 -18.49 3.72 26.80
CA ALA A 351 -18.07 3.43 28.19
C ALA A 351 -18.02 1.91 28.50
N ARG A 352 -18.93 1.11 27.94
CA ARG A 352 -18.89 -0.37 28.08
C ARG A 352 -17.72 -1.01 27.36
N PHE A 353 -17.18 -0.33 26.36
CA PHE A 353 -16.12 -0.86 25.51
C PHE A 353 -14.70 -0.56 26.04
N VAL A 354 -14.56 0.52 26.79
CA VAL A 354 -13.25 0.96 27.35
C VAL A 354 -12.99 0.34 28.73
N GLY A 355 -13.91 -0.51 29.23
CA GLY A 355 -13.72 -1.21 30.52
C GLY A 355 -13.64 -0.26 31.72
N ILE A 356 -14.20 0.96 31.64
CA ILE A 356 -14.27 1.88 32.76
C ILE A 356 -15.34 1.34 33.72
N PRO A 357 -14.98 0.89 34.95
CA PRO A 357 -15.95 0.48 35.94
C PRO A 357 -16.87 1.66 36.26
N ARG A 358 -18.19 1.46 36.16
CA ARG A 358 -19.13 2.43 36.74
C ARG A 358 -18.86 2.48 38.24
N GLY A 359 -18.29 3.57 38.73
CA GLY A 359 -18.26 3.88 40.13
C GLY A 359 -19.69 3.80 40.68
N ARG A 360 -19.85 3.04 41.76
CA ARG A 360 -21.06 3.01 42.56
C ARG A 360 -21.21 4.30 43.33
#